data_c628871f461eddc26d7ed4274c2a2b30
#
_entry.id   c628871f461eddc26d7ed4274c2a2b30
#
_cell.length_a   1.000
_cell.length_b   1.000
_cell.length_c   1.000
_cell.angle_alpha   90.00
_cell.angle_beta   90.00
_cell.angle_gamma   90.00
#
_symmetry.space_group_name_H-M   'P 1'
#
loop_
_entity.id
_entity.type
_entity.pdbx_description
1 polymer ?
#
loop_
_entity_poly.entity_id
_entity_poly.type
_entity_poly.pdbx_seq_one_letter_code
_entity_poly.pdbx_strand_id
1 'polypeptide(L)'
;MQAYRVMGRAGEGTFSEVLKAQSIKTGHFMAIKCMKHVFENIEQVNSLREIQALRRLSPHANIVKLHEVIYDQPTGRLALVFELMEKNIYELIKGRTHYLPEDVVKNYMYQLMKSVDHMHKHGVFHR
;
A
#
# COMPACT_ATOMS: atom_id res chain seq x y z
N MET A 1 -1.90 16.44 -5.85
CA MET A 1 -0.88 16.41 -4.76
C MET A 1 -0.94 17.58 -3.78
N GLN A 2 -1.71 18.60 -4.06
CA GLN A 2 -1.83 19.78 -3.16
C GLN A 2 -2.41 19.46 -1.76
N ALA A 3 -3.07 18.30 -1.60
CA ALA A 3 -3.67 17.88 -0.32
C ALA A 3 -2.69 17.19 0.64
N TYR A 4 -1.46 16.93 0.21
CA TYR A 4 -0.46 16.19 0.97
C TYR A 4 0.87 16.92 1.03
N ARG A 5 1.50 16.92 2.22
CA ARG A 5 2.86 17.41 2.40
C ARG A 5 3.80 16.23 2.37
N VAL A 6 4.72 16.22 1.40
CA VAL A 6 5.74 15.17 1.30
C VAL A 6 6.78 15.36 2.40
N MET A 7 7.01 14.30 3.19
CA MET A 7 7.96 14.29 4.30
C MET A 7 9.28 13.62 3.94
N GLY A 8 9.29 12.73 2.96
CA GLY A 8 10.49 12.02 2.54
C GLY A 8 10.16 10.80 1.71
N ARG A 9 11.20 10.09 1.29
CA ARG A 9 11.08 8.84 0.54
C ARG A 9 11.02 7.66 1.51
N ALA A 10 10.02 6.78 1.34
CA ALA A 10 9.87 5.57 2.14
C ALA A 10 10.44 4.34 1.42
N GLY A 11 10.45 4.34 0.10
CA GLY A 11 10.97 3.23 -0.69
C GLY A 11 10.98 3.52 -2.18
N GLU A 12 11.70 2.69 -2.92
CA GLU A 12 11.75 2.76 -4.39
C GLU A 12 11.82 1.35 -4.96
N GLY A 13 11.05 1.11 -6.01
CA GLY A 13 11.05 -0.13 -6.77
C GLY A 13 11.22 0.14 -8.26
N THR A 14 11.17 -0.94 -9.05
CA THR A 14 11.28 -0.87 -10.51
C THR A 14 10.15 -0.05 -11.14
N PHE A 15 8.94 -0.18 -10.60
CA PHE A 15 7.73 0.38 -11.21
C PHE A 15 7.18 1.60 -10.49
N SER A 16 7.69 1.90 -9.29
CA SER A 16 7.14 2.98 -8.46
C SER A 16 8.14 3.48 -7.43
N GLU A 17 7.84 4.65 -6.90
CA GLU A 17 8.50 5.26 -5.74
C GLU A 17 7.45 5.49 -4.67
N VAL A 18 7.76 5.18 -3.41
CA VAL A 18 6.85 5.40 -2.28
C VAL A 18 7.35 6.56 -1.44
N LEU A 19 6.48 7.52 -1.21
CA LEU A 19 6.73 8.71 -0.40
C LEU A 19 5.96 8.63 0.90
N LYS A 20 6.60 9.04 1.99
CA LYS A 20 5.91 9.36 3.24
C LYS A 20 5.36 10.77 3.14
N ALA A 21 4.08 10.94 3.41
CA ALA A 21 3.41 12.23 3.33
C ALA A 21 2.44 12.41 4.49
N GLN A 22 2.05 13.66 4.72
CA GLN A 22 1.05 14.02 5.72
C GLN A 22 -0.13 14.68 5.03
N SER A 23 -1.34 14.21 5.33
CA SER A 23 -2.56 14.84 4.85
C SER A 23 -2.72 16.21 5.49
N ILE A 24 -2.84 17.25 4.69
CA ILE A 24 -3.06 18.61 5.18
C ILE A 24 -4.43 18.73 5.86
N LYS A 25 -5.41 18.01 5.34
CA LYS A 25 -6.78 18.05 5.85
C LYS A 25 -6.94 17.36 7.21
N THR A 26 -6.34 16.17 7.37
CA THR A 26 -6.57 15.33 8.55
C THR A 26 -5.37 15.29 9.51
N GLY A 27 -4.18 15.68 9.05
CA GLY A 27 -2.93 15.54 9.79
C GLY A 27 -2.36 14.13 9.83
N HIS A 28 -3.07 13.13 9.29
CA HIS A 28 -2.61 11.74 9.30
C HIS A 28 -1.45 11.53 8.33
N PHE A 29 -0.52 10.65 8.70
CA PHE A 29 0.56 10.23 7.83
C PHE A 29 0.08 9.16 6.85
N MET A 30 0.52 9.29 5.60
CA MET A 30 0.11 8.44 4.49
C MET A 30 1.34 7.96 3.73
N ALA A 31 1.19 6.83 3.04
CA ALA A 31 2.15 6.36 2.04
C ALA A 31 1.58 6.65 0.65
N ILE A 32 2.34 7.37 -0.17
CA ILE A 32 1.95 7.69 -1.54
C ILE A 32 2.84 6.94 -2.50
N LYS A 33 2.26 5.99 -3.23
CA LYS A 33 2.95 5.22 -4.26
C LYS A 33 2.81 5.94 -5.59
N CYS A 34 3.91 6.55 -6.05
CA CYS A 34 3.98 7.26 -7.32
C CYS A 34 4.43 6.30 -8.41
N MET A 35 3.57 6.03 -9.39
CA MET A 35 3.88 5.13 -10.50
C MET A 35 4.87 5.82 -11.45
N LYS A 36 5.89 5.07 -11.90
CA LYS A 36 6.88 5.57 -12.87
C LYS A 36 6.32 5.59 -14.29
N HIS A 37 5.38 4.67 -14.58
CA HIS A 37 4.69 4.62 -15.87
C HIS A 37 3.70 5.78 -16.02
N VAL A 38 3.58 6.29 -17.24
CA VAL A 38 2.62 7.34 -17.60
C VAL A 38 1.37 6.68 -18.21
N PHE A 39 0.19 7.11 -17.77
CA PHE A 39 -1.10 6.60 -18.23
C PHE A 39 -1.75 7.62 -19.16
N GLU A 40 -2.28 7.15 -20.28
CA GLU A 40 -2.86 8.03 -21.31
C GLU A 40 -4.25 8.55 -20.94
N ASN A 41 -5.03 7.73 -20.22
CA ASN A 41 -6.40 8.06 -19.87
C ASN A 41 -6.85 7.34 -18.59
N ILE A 42 -8.02 7.72 -18.09
CA ILE A 42 -8.59 7.16 -16.86
C ILE A 42 -8.98 5.68 -17.03
N GLU A 43 -9.31 5.24 -18.23
CA GLU A 43 -9.64 3.86 -18.52
C GLU A 43 -8.44 2.94 -18.28
N GLN A 44 -7.23 3.36 -18.69
CA GLN A 44 -5.99 2.64 -18.39
C GLN A 44 -5.74 2.56 -16.88
N VAL A 45 -5.99 3.62 -16.14
CA VAL A 45 -5.87 3.65 -14.68
C VAL A 45 -6.84 2.64 -14.06
N ASN A 46 -8.11 2.67 -14.47
CA ASN A 46 -9.13 1.77 -13.92
C ASN A 46 -8.92 0.30 -14.29
N SER A 47 -8.20 0.02 -15.38
CA SER A 47 -7.86 -1.34 -15.81
C SER A 47 -6.62 -1.90 -15.10
N LEU A 48 -5.91 -1.08 -14.32
CA LEU A 48 -4.74 -1.51 -13.58
C LEU A 48 -5.10 -2.60 -12.56
N ARG A 49 -4.45 -3.76 -12.67
CA ARG A 49 -4.75 -4.93 -11.83
C ARG A 49 -4.61 -4.63 -10.34
N GLU A 50 -3.62 -3.83 -9.96
CA GLU A 50 -3.38 -3.43 -8.57
C GLU A 50 -4.59 -2.67 -8.01
N ILE A 51 -5.12 -1.71 -8.75
CA ILE A 51 -6.31 -0.94 -8.33
C ILE A 51 -7.54 -1.84 -8.24
N GLN A 52 -7.75 -2.69 -9.26
CA GLN A 52 -8.88 -3.62 -9.28
C GLN A 52 -8.83 -4.59 -8.10
N ALA A 53 -7.64 -5.16 -7.80
CA ALA A 53 -7.47 -6.07 -6.68
C ALA A 53 -7.74 -5.37 -5.34
N LEU A 54 -7.17 -4.17 -5.12
CA LEU A 54 -7.36 -3.42 -3.89
C LEU A 54 -8.82 -3.05 -3.67
N ARG A 55 -9.53 -2.62 -4.70
CA ARG A 55 -10.95 -2.31 -4.62
C ARG A 55 -11.81 -3.54 -4.32
N ARG A 56 -11.47 -4.68 -4.92
CA ARG A 56 -12.17 -5.96 -4.69
C ARG A 56 -11.96 -6.47 -3.26
N LEU A 57 -10.78 -6.26 -2.70
CA LEU A 57 -10.41 -6.76 -1.37
C LEU A 57 -10.84 -5.84 -0.22
N SER A 58 -11.16 -4.58 -0.50
CA SER A 58 -11.61 -3.64 0.53
C SER A 58 -13.11 -3.77 0.83
N PRO A 59 -13.51 -3.52 2.09
CA PRO A 59 -12.65 -3.32 3.26
C PRO A 59 -12.26 -4.64 3.94
N HIS A 60 -11.05 -4.72 4.47
CA HIS A 60 -10.62 -5.82 5.33
C HIS A 60 -9.51 -5.35 6.28
N ALA A 61 -9.58 -5.75 7.55
CA ALA A 61 -8.66 -5.30 8.59
C ALA A 61 -7.20 -5.69 8.34
N ASN A 62 -6.96 -6.79 7.59
CA ASN A 62 -5.63 -7.32 7.31
C ASN A 62 -5.17 -7.09 5.87
N ILE A 63 -5.84 -6.22 5.14
CA ILE A 63 -5.45 -5.75 3.81
C ILE A 63 -5.19 -4.25 3.88
N VAL A 64 -4.03 -3.80 3.36
CA VAL A 64 -3.69 -2.38 3.33
C VAL A 64 -4.78 -1.58 2.62
N LYS A 65 -5.21 -0.48 3.25
CA LYS A 65 -6.30 0.34 2.73
C LYS A 65 -5.81 1.33 1.69
N LEU A 66 -6.40 1.28 0.50
CA LEU A 66 -6.26 2.30 -0.53
C LEU A 66 -7.23 3.45 -0.20
N HIS A 67 -6.71 4.61 0.18
CA HIS A 67 -7.51 5.78 0.53
C HIS A 67 -7.96 6.56 -0.68
N GLU A 68 -7.06 6.74 -1.66
CA GLU A 68 -7.31 7.64 -2.78
C GLU A 68 -6.47 7.25 -3.98
N VAL A 69 -7.02 7.44 -5.16
CA VAL A 69 -6.31 7.34 -6.44
C VAL A 69 -6.22 8.75 -7.02
N ILE A 70 -4.99 9.24 -7.23
CA ILE A 70 -4.75 10.56 -7.79
C ILE A 70 -4.20 10.38 -9.20
N TYR A 71 -4.99 10.79 -10.18
CA TYR A 71 -4.59 10.78 -11.59
C TYR A 71 -4.53 12.20 -12.13
N ASP A 72 -3.35 12.59 -12.60
CA ASP A 72 -3.13 13.88 -13.24
C ASP A 72 -3.19 13.71 -14.75
N GLN A 73 -4.35 14.00 -15.33
CA GLN A 73 -4.60 13.79 -16.74
C GLN A 73 -3.60 14.54 -17.66
N PRO A 74 -3.25 15.81 -17.41
CA PRO A 74 -2.31 16.53 -18.27
C PRO A 74 -0.93 15.88 -18.37
N THR A 75 -0.41 15.31 -17.28
CA THR A 75 0.90 14.66 -17.26
C THR A 75 0.84 13.14 -17.41
N GLY A 76 -0.35 12.55 -17.22
CA GLY A 76 -0.55 11.10 -17.20
C GLY A 76 0.00 10.41 -15.94
N ARG A 77 0.39 11.16 -14.92
CA ARG A 77 0.98 10.61 -13.69
C ARG A 77 -0.10 10.08 -12.76
N LEU A 78 0.19 8.92 -12.18
CA LEU A 78 -0.70 8.22 -11.24
C LEU A 78 -0.01 8.06 -9.89
N ALA A 79 -0.74 8.37 -8.82
CA ALA A 79 -0.33 8.12 -7.45
C ALA A 79 -1.45 7.41 -6.68
N LEU A 80 -1.07 6.43 -5.88
CA LEU A 80 -1.97 5.67 -5.01
C LEU A 80 -1.66 6.05 -3.57
N VAL A 81 -2.68 6.48 -2.82
CA VAL A 81 -2.55 6.89 -1.43
C VAL A 81 -3.02 5.78 -0.51
N PHE A 82 -2.12 5.30 0.35
CA PHE A 82 -2.37 4.23 1.31
C PHE A 82 -2.20 4.72 2.74
N GLU A 83 -2.75 3.98 3.70
CA GLU A 83 -2.33 4.10 5.08
C GLU A 83 -0.82 3.82 5.19
N LEU A 84 -0.14 4.56 6.05
CA LEU A 84 1.30 4.38 6.27
C LEU A 84 1.51 3.24 7.27
N MET A 85 2.23 2.20 6.84
CA MET A 85 2.73 1.15 7.72
C MET A 85 4.08 1.56 8.31
N GLU A 86 4.29 1.25 9.58
CA GLU A 86 5.52 1.61 10.29
C GLU A 86 6.72 0.86 9.72
N LYS A 87 6.58 -0.46 9.55
CA LYS A 87 7.64 -1.33 9.01
C LYS A 87 7.05 -2.67 8.54
N ASN A 88 7.83 -3.39 7.74
CA ASN A 88 7.50 -4.76 7.37
C ASN A 88 8.08 -5.76 8.38
N ILE A 89 7.75 -7.04 8.21
CA ILE A 89 8.22 -8.10 9.13
C ILE A 89 9.74 -8.27 9.06
N TYR A 90 10.34 -8.14 7.88
CA TYR A 90 11.79 -8.23 7.73
C TYR A 90 12.50 -7.14 8.56
N GLU A 91 12.03 -5.90 8.51
CA GLU A 91 12.58 -4.81 9.33
C GLU A 91 12.40 -5.06 10.83
N LEU A 92 11.30 -5.72 11.19
CA LEU A 92 11.04 -6.09 12.59
C LEU A 92 12.05 -7.12 13.13
N ILE A 93 12.45 -8.09 12.31
CA ILE A 93 13.35 -9.17 12.75
C ILE A 93 14.82 -8.90 12.45
N LYS A 94 15.12 -7.99 11.54
CA LYS A 94 16.50 -7.65 11.16
C LYS A 94 17.31 -7.14 12.36
N GLY A 95 18.48 -7.73 12.56
CA GLY A 95 19.41 -7.30 13.62
C GLY A 95 19.02 -7.75 15.02
N ARG A 96 17.98 -8.52 15.19
CA ARG A 96 17.61 -9.06 16.52
C ARG A 96 18.58 -10.17 16.93
N THR A 97 18.94 -10.15 18.22
CA THR A 97 19.76 -11.21 18.83
C THR A 97 18.93 -12.36 19.40
N HIS A 98 17.63 -12.12 19.60
CA HIS A 98 16.67 -13.08 20.14
C HIS A 98 15.48 -13.25 19.20
N TYR A 99 14.85 -14.41 19.22
CA TYR A 99 13.61 -14.67 18.48
C TYR A 99 12.47 -13.81 19.02
N LEU A 100 11.50 -13.53 18.14
CA LEU A 100 10.25 -12.92 18.58
C LEU A 100 9.51 -13.85 19.54
N PRO A 101 8.78 -13.31 20.54
CA PRO A 101 7.92 -14.12 21.39
C PRO A 101 6.94 -14.95 20.56
N GLU A 102 6.65 -16.18 21.02
CA GLU A 102 5.78 -17.10 20.30
C GLU A 102 4.38 -16.54 20.05
N ASP A 103 3.81 -15.86 21.04
CA ASP A 103 2.49 -15.23 20.93
C ASP A 103 2.46 -14.14 19.87
N VAL A 104 3.54 -13.36 19.71
CA VAL A 104 3.69 -12.34 18.66
C VAL A 104 3.73 -13.00 17.28
N VAL A 105 4.53 -14.08 17.11
CA VAL A 105 4.62 -14.83 15.86
C VAL A 105 3.25 -15.42 15.49
N LYS A 106 2.57 -16.04 16.44
CA LYS A 106 1.22 -16.59 16.23
C LYS A 106 0.23 -15.53 15.80
N ASN A 107 0.26 -14.37 16.42
CA ASN A 107 -0.63 -13.27 16.06
C ASN A 107 -0.39 -12.76 14.63
N TYR A 108 0.87 -12.56 14.24
CA TYR A 108 1.20 -12.16 12.87
C TYR A 108 0.79 -13.23 11.85
N MET A 109 1.08 -14.49 12.13
CA MET A 109 0.70 -15.59 11.23
C MET A 109 -0.81 -15.73 11.10
N TYR A 110 -1.54 -15.57 12.19
CA TYR A 110 -3.00 -15.60 12.17
C TYR A 110 -3.57 -14.48 11.29
N GLN A 111 -3.07 -13.25 11.42
CA GLN A 111 -3.50 -12.13 10.60
C GLN A 111 -3.13 -12.33 9.13
N LEU A 112 -1.93 -12.87 8.85
CA LEU A 112 -1.51 -13.19 7.49
C LEU A 112 -2.43 -14.22 6.85
N MET A 113 -2.77 -15.29 7.60
CA MET A 113 -3.69 -16.33 7.11
C MET A 113 -5.08 -15.78 6.84
N LYS A 114 -5.58 -14.87 7.68
CA LYS A 114 -6.87 -14.18 7.45
C LYS A 114 -6.83 -13.34 6.17
N SER A 115 -5.75 -12.63 5.92
CA SER A 115 -5.61 -11.82 4.71
C SER A 115 -5.53 -12.69 3.45
N VAL A 116 -4.77 -13.77 3.49
CA VAL A 116 -4.65 -14.72 2.38
C VAL A 116 -5.98 -15.42 2.09
N ASP A 117 -6.68 -15.87 3.13
CA ASP A 117 -8.02 -16.46 2.98
C ASP A 117 -8.98 -15.48 2.32
N HIS A 118 -8.98 -14.22 2.75
CA HIS A 118 -9.81 -13.18 2.15
C HIS A 118 -9.47 -12.96 0.67
N MET A 119 -8.17 -12.90 0.32
CA MET A 119 -7.75 -12.78 -1.07
C MET A 119 -8.25 -13.95 -1.92
N HIS A 120 -8.07 -15.18 -1.44
CA HIS A 120 -8.48 -16.38 -2.18
C HIS A 120 -9.99 -16.44 -2.38
N LYS A 121 -10.78 -16.09 -1.37
CA LYS A 121 -12.25 -16.04 -1.48
C LYS A 121 -12.73 -15.00 -2.52
N HIS A 122 -11.93 -13.98 -2.78
CA HIS A 122 -12.23 -12.94 -3.76
C HIS A 122 -11.51 -13.15 -5.10
N GLY A 123 -10.93 -14.32 -5.32
CA GLY A 123 -10.29 -14.68 -6.59
C GLY A 123 -8.95 -14.00 -6.83
N VAL A 124 -8.29 -13.54 -5.78
CA VAL A 124 -6.98 -12.87 -5.87
C VAL A 124 -5.92 -13.79 -5.26
N PHE A 125 -4.88 -14.11 -6.04
CA PHE A 125 -3.75 -14.92 -5.60
C PHE A 125 -2.50 -14.03 -5.55
N HIS A 126 -1.83 -14.01 -4.41
CA HIS A 126 -0.66 -13.14 -4.19
C HIS A 126 0.56 -13.59 -5.00
N ARG A 127 0.79 -14.89 -5.09
CA ARG A 127 1.95 -15.54 -5.78
C ARG A 127 3.27 -14.93 -5.34
#